data_b27e9952b16ffc734d9e7b46d61f4129
#
_entry.id   b27e9952b16ffc734d9e7b46d61f4129
#
_cell.length_a   1.000
_cell.length_b   1.000
_cell.length_c   1.000
_cell.angle_alpha   90.00
_cell.angle_beta   90.00
_cell.angle_gamma   90.00
#
_symmetry.space_group_name_H-M   'P 1'
#
loop_
_entity.id
_entity.type
_entity.pdbx_description
1 polymer ?
#
loop_
_entity_poly.entity_id
_entity_poly.type
_entity_poly.pdbx_seq_one_letter_code
_entity_poly.pdbx_strand_id
1 'polypeptide(L)'
;DAQKEADRRTKHAHYQALVLSGPSGQPLSAGEVKDLLRGPLLLETVRDGAVIDRCGVQIAGVLDDIYAGARAQKLGVNWESGAPTLKLWAPTASSVKLQLWLKDGPKADGGFLCEADRDDDGIWTVVGAPEWEDAEYLWEVRVYVPSVGSLVTNRVTDPYSVGLTVDSMRSVIVNRDRERWKPRAWGAGVLP
;
A
#
# COMPACT_ATOMS: atom_id res chain seq x y z
N ASP A 1 13.10 -19.33 8.41
CA ASP A 1 13.73 -18.66 7.25
C ASP A 1 14.62 -19.60 6.43
N ALA A 2 15.47 -20.47 7.04
CA ALA A 2 16.32 -21.42 6.31
C ALA A 2 15.51 -22.42 5.45
N GLN A 3 14.34 -22.86 5.92
CA GLN A 3 13.47 -23.78 5.17
C GLN A 3 12.84 -23.11 3.94
N LYS A 4 12.41 -21.84 4.08
CA LYS A 4 11.90 -21.06 2.94
C LYS A 4 12.98 -20.81 1.88
N GLU A 5 14.20 -20.56 2.30
CA GLU A 5 15.34 -20.37 1.40
C GLU A 5 15.72 -21.69 0.70
N ALA A 6 15.69 -22.83 1.40
CA ALA A 6 15.89 -24.14 0.80
C ALA A 6 14.81 -24.49 -0.23
N ASP A 7 13.53 -24.20 0.07
CA ASP A 7 12.40 -24.40 -0.85
C ASP A 7 12.51 -23.51 -2.10
N ARG A 8 12.91 -22.22 -1.93
CA ARG A 8 13.18 -21.32 -3.06
C ARG A 8 14.28 -21.87 -3.95
N ARG A 9 15.41 -22.31 -3.39
CA ARG A 9 16.53 -22.89 -4.15
C ARG A 9 16.12 -24.13 -4.94
N THR A 10 15.30 -24.99 -4.35
CA THR A 10 14.83 -26.21 -5.02
C THR A 10 13.89 -25.90 -6.18
N LYS A 11 12.95 -24.98 -6.01
CA LYS A 11 12.00 -24.56 -7.05
C LYS A 11 12.67 -23.87 -8.23
N HIS A 12 13.81 -23.21 -8.00
CA HIS A 12 14.49 -22.41 -8.99
C HIS A 12 15.86 -22.98 -9.41
N ALA A 13 16.13 -24.25 -9.10
CA ALA A 13 17.44 -24.90 -9.37
C ALA A 13 17.86 -24.88 -10.86
N HIS A 14 16.92 -24.72 -11.77
CA HIS A 14 17.17 -24.62 -13.21
C HIS A 14 17.28 -23.19 -13.74
N TYR A 15 17.12 -22.17 -12.87
CA TYR A 15 17.34 -20.77 -13.22
C TYR A 15 18.73 -20.30 -12.81
N GLN A 16 19.31 -19.43 -13.60
CA GLN A 16 20.57 -18.78 -13.24
C GLN A 16 20.29 -17.59 -12.31
N ALA A 17 20.91 -17.59 -11.13
CA ALA A 17 20.87 -16.43 -10.24
C ALA A 17 21.85 -15.34 -10.75
N LEU A 18 21.36 -14.12 -10.88
CA LEU A 18 22.16 -12.94 -11.19
C LEU A 18 22.21 -12.02 -9.98
N VAL A 19 23.36 -11.42 -9.75
CA VAL A 19 23.53 -10.38 -8.74
C VAL A 19 23.44 -9.02 -9.41
N LEU A 20 22.51 -8.16 -8.96
CA LEU A 20 22.40 -6.80 -9.45
C LEU A 20 23.41 -5.90 -8.75
N SER A 21 24.11 -5.10 -9.51
CA SER A 21 25.02 -4.07 -9.01
C SER A 21 24.70 -2.72 -9.63
N GLY A 22 25.04 -1.65 -8.92
CA GLY A 22 24.94 -0.29 -9.45
C GLY A 22 25.97 -0.03 -10.55
N PRO A 23 25.93 1.16 -11.18
CA PRO A 23 26.83 1.52 -12.27
C PRO A 23 28.32 1.46 -11.92
N SER A 24 28.66 1.60 -10.64
CA SER A 24 30.03 1.49 -10.11
C SER A 24 30.46 0.06 -9.81
N GLY A 25 29.61 -0.96 -10.10
CA GLY A 25 29.84 -2.36 -9.77
C GLY A 25 29.65 -2.73 -8.29
N GLN A 26 29.20 -1.79 -7.45
CA GLN A 26 28.89 -2.05 -6.04
C GLN A 26 27.47 -2.59 -5.90
N PRO A 27 27.19 -3.42 -4.87
CA PRO A 27 25.82 -3.85 -4.55
C PRO A 27 24.90 -2.64 -4.33
N LEU A 28 23.64 -2.75 -4.77
CA LEU A 28 22.63 -1.72 -4.51
C LEU A 28 22.29 -1.70 -3.02
N SER A 29 22.21 -0.52 -2.44
CA SER A 29 21.69 -0.31 -1.09
C SER A 29 20.16 -0.51 -1.05
N ALA A 30 19.61 -0.78 0.14
CA ALA A 30 18.16 -0.90 0.32
C ALA A 30 17.41 0.39 -0.09
N GLY A 31 18.02 1.58 0.14
CA GLY A 31 17.43 2.85 -0.29
C GLY A 31 17.34 2.97 -1.81
N GLU A 32 18.43 2.67 -2.53
CA GLU A 32 18.43 2.67 -4.00
C GLU A 32 17.40 1.68 -4.57
N VAL A 33 17.29 0.48 -3.99
CA VAL A 33 16.26 -0.49 -4.40
C VAL A 33 14.86 0.06 -4.16
N LYS A 34 14.58 0.67 -3.00
CA LYS A 34 13.28 1.30 -2.71
C LYS A 34 12.95 2.40 -3.73
N ASP A 35 13.94 3.17 -4.18
CA ASP A 35 13.74 4.22 -5.18
C ASP A 35 13.45 3.63 -6.56
N LEU A 36 14.20 2.60 -6.97
CA LEU A 36 13.98 1.89 -8.23
C LEU A 36 12.59 1.25 -8.31
N LEU A 37 12.09 0.69 -7.21
CA LEU A 37 10.77 0.03 -7.15
C LEU A 37 9.58 0.99 -7.39
N ARG A 38 9.80 2.30 -7.37
CA ARG A 38 8.76 3.31 -7.64
C ARG A 38 8.67 3.72 -9.11
N GLY A 39 9.59 3.22 -9.94
CA GLY A 39 9.69 3.56 -11.36
C GLY A 39 9.56 2.35 -12.29
N PRO A 40 9.81 2.56 -13.57
CA PRO A 40 9.86 1.49 -14.54
C PRO A 40 11.06 0.57 -14.28
N LEU A 41 10.80 -0.73 -14.24
CA LEU A 41 11.83 -1.75 -14.11
C LEU A 41 11.78 -2.69 -15.30
N LEU A 42 12.82 -2.65 -16.13
CA LEU A 42 13.01 -3.49 -17.29
C LEU A 42 14.38 -4.17 -17.19
N LEU A 43 14.41 -5.46 -17.48
CA LEU A 43 15.65 -6.20 -17.69
C LEU A 43 15.92 -6.30 -19.17
N GLU A 44 17.08 -5.85 -19.60
CA GLU A 44 17.55 -5.95 -20.97
C GLU A 44 18.75 -6.89 -21.06
N THR A 45 18.71 -7.82 -22.02
CA THR A 45 19.88 -8.62 -22.37
C THR A 45 20.60 -7.94 -23.53
N VAL A 46 21.86 -7.58 -23.31
CA VAL A 46 22.69 -6.91 -24.31
C VAL A 46 23.78 -7.86 -24.79
N ARG A 47 23.94 -7.97 -26.12
CA ARG A 47 25.05 -8.69 -26.76
C ARG A 47 25.66 -7.81 -27.83
N ASP A 48 26.98 -7.66 -27.82
CA ASP A 48 27.75 -6.85 -28.78
C ASP A 48 27.19 -5.40 -28.94
N GLY A 49 26.73 -4.82 -27.81
CA GLY A 49 26.16 -3.47 -27.76
C GLY A 49 24.70 -3.35 -28.23
N ALA A 50 24.09 -4.44 -28.67
CA ALA A 50 22.69 -4.45 -29.09
C ALA A 50 21.80 -5.13 -28.06
N VAL A 51 20.60 -4.56 -27.78
CA VAL A 51 19.57 -5.18 -26.96
C VAL A 51 18.97 -6.32 -27.76
N ILE A 52 19.11 -7.55 -27.27
CA ILE A 52 18.59 -8.77 -27.92
C ILE A 52 17.31 -9.29 -27.25
N ASP A 53 17.06 -8.89 -26.02
CA ASP A 53 15.84 -9.26 -25.27
C ASP A 53 15.49 -8.19 -24.24
N ARG A 54 14.19 -8.08 -23.91
CA ARG A 54 13.67 -7.17 -22.89
C ARG A 54 12.48 -7.78 -22.19
N CYS A 55 12.48 -7.77 -20.86
CA CYS A 55 11.34 -8.23 -20.06
C CYS A 55 11.11 -7.35 -18.83
N GLY A 56 9.88 -7.40 -18.30
CA GLY A 56 9.53 -6.76 -17.05
C GLY A 56 10.06 -7.52 -15.83
N VAL A 57 10.33 -6.82 -14.75
CA VAL A 57 10.81 -7.40 -13.50
C VAL A 57 9.64 -7.72 -12.58
N GLN A 58 9.60 -8.94 -12.03
CA GLN A 58 8.64 -9.34 -11.00
C GLN A 58 9.15 -8.89 -9.63
N ILE A 59 8.42 -7.96 -8.98
CA ILE A 59 8.90 -7.28 -7.78
C ILE A 59 8.29 -7.79 -6.46
N ALA A 60 7.27 -8.66 -6.50
CA ALA A 60 6.53 -9.07 -5.31
C ALA A 60 7.44 -9.62 -4.19
N GLY A 61 8.39 -10.50 -4.51
CA GLY A 61 9.31 -11.05 -3.53
C GLY A 61 10.26 -10.01 -2.93
N VAL A 62 10.69 -9.04 -3.73
CA VAL A 62 11.54 -7.93 -3.27
C VAL A 62 10.76 -7.02 -2.33
N LEU A 63 9.49 -6.72 -2.62
CA LEU A 63 8.63 -5.94 -1.73
C LEU A 63 8.46 -6.63 -0.38
N ASP A 64 8.22 -7.94 -0.37
CA ASP A 64 8.06 -8.73 0.84
C ASP A 64 9.31 -8.73 1.74
N ASP A 65 10.49 -8.71 1.15
CA ASP A 65 11.75 -8.73 1.88
C ASP A 65 12.14 -7.33 2.37
N ILE A 66 12.08 -6.31 1.49
CA ILE A 66 12.60 -4.97 1.80
C ILE A 66 11.66 -4.14 2.69
N TYR A 67 10.36 -4.48 2.70
CA TYR A 67 9.33 -3.85 3.52
C TYR A 67 8.73 -4.81 4.56
N ALA A 68 9.53 -5.76 5.06
CA ALA A 68 9.09 -6.77 6.02
C ALA A 68 8.52 -6.17 7.32
N GLY A 69 8.96 -4.98 7.73
CA GLY A 69 8.47 -4.24 8.89
C GLY A 69 6.99 -3.87 8.79
N ALA A 70 6.45 -3.70 7.58
CA ALA A 70 5.04 -3.39 7.35
C ALA A 70 4.09 -4.47 7.90
N ARG A 71 4.53 -5.73 8.02
CA ARG A 71 3.71 -6.85 8.52
C ARG A 71 3.25 -6.68 9.97
N ALA A 72 3.97 -5.92 10.77
CA ALA A 72 3.63 -5.65 12.17
C ALA A 72 2.69 -4.46 12.36
N GLN A 73 2.41 -3.71 11.30
CA GLN A 73 1.63 -2.49 11.37
C GLN A 73 0.13 -2.76 11.26
N LYS A 74 -0.65 -1.99 12.02
CA LYS A 74 -2.11 -1.98 11.90
C LYS A 74 -2.50 -1.05 10.74
N LEU A 75 -2.93 -1.62 9.63
CA LEU A 75 -3.36 -0.88 8.45
C LEU A 75 -4.87 -0.53 8.51
N GLY A 76 -5.33 0.36 7.62
CA GLY A 76 -6.68 0.89 7.61
C GLY A 76 -6.92 1.94 8.69
N VAL A 77 -8.17 2.08 9.12
CA VAL A 77 -8.60 3.06 10.12
C VAL A 77 -8.34 2.53 11.53
N ASN A 78 -7.50 3.23 12.28
CA ASN A 78 -7.18 2.96 13.67
C ASN A 78 -7.63 4.14 14.53
N TRP A 79 -8.28 3.86 15.68
CA TRP A 79 -8.72 4.89 16.60
C TRP A 79 -7.81 4.92 17.82
N GLU A 80 -7.17 6.07 18.06
CA GLU A 80 -6.30 6.30 19.19
C GLU A 80 -6.62 7.67 19.79
N SER A 81 -6.79 7.73 21.11
CA SER A 81 -7.08 8.99 21.83
C SER A 81 -8.27 9.79 21.25
N GLY A 82 -9.27 9.10 20.69
CA GLY A 82 -10.50 9.72 20.18
C GLY A 82 -10.43 10.28 18.76
N ALA A 83 -9.31 10.12 18.08
CA ALA A 83 -9.15 10.52 16.66
C ALA A 83 -8.72 9.33 15.79
N PRO A 84 -9.11 9.29 14.49
CA PRO A 84 -8.69 8.23 13.58
C PRO A 84 -7.30 8.51 13.02
N THR A 85 -6.50 7.45 12.88
CA THR A 85 -5.29 7.43 12.05
C THR A 85 -5.51 6.43 10.93
N LEU A 86 -5.34 6.88 9.69
CA LEU A 86 -5.53 6.06 8.50
C LEU A 86 -4.17 5.65 7.94
N LYS A 87 -3.97 4.36 7.70
CA LYS A 87 -2.70 3.81 7.20
C LYS A 87 -2.93 2.94 5.98
N LEU A 88 -2.21 3.24 4.90
CA LEU A 88 -2.21 2.48 3.65
C LEU A 88 -0.80 1.97 3.34
N TRP A 89 -0.65 0.68 3.09
CA TRP A 89 0.60 0.14 2.55
C TRP A 89 0.60 0.24 1.03
N ALA A 90 1.40 1.16 0.49
CA ALA A 90 1.58 1.38 -0.94
C ALA A 90 3.06 1.71 -1.24
N PRO A 91 3.96 0.72 -1.11
CA PRO A 91 5.41 0.94 -1.12
C PRO A 91 5.94 1.45 -2.46
N THR A 92 5.26 1.14 -3.57
CA THR A 92 5.64 1.57 -4.93
C THR A 92 5.02 2.90 -5.35
N ALA A 93 4.15 3.49 -4.51
CA ALA A 93 3.55 4.78 -4.80
C ALA A 93 4.58 5.92 -4.73
N SER A 94 4.48 6.88 -5.64
CA SER A 94 5.26 8.11 -5.63
C SER A 94 4.65 9.20 -4.76
N SER A 95 3.31 9.20 -4.62
CA SER A 95 2.56 10.03 -3.68
C SER A 95 1.23 9.39 -3.33
N VAL A 96 0.74 9.65 -2.12
CA VAL A 96 -0.58 9.22 -1.65
C VAL A 96 -1.25 10.39 -0.95
N LYS A 97 -2.53 10.60 -1.23
CA LYS A 97 -3.39 11.57 -0.57
C LYS A 97 -4.67 10.89 -0.12
N LEU A 98 -5.25 11.39 0.95
CA LEU A 98 -6.58 11.02 1.37
C LEU A 98 -7.57 12.07 0.85
N GLN A 99 -8.53 11.64 0.04
CA GLN A 99 -9.67 12.46 -0.33
C GLN A 99 -10.82 12.18 0.63
N LEU A 100 -11.30 13.20 1.33
CA LEU A 100 -12.22 13.08 2.46
C LEU A 100 -13.49 13.92 2.23
N TRP A 101 -14.65 13.34 2.58
CA TRP A 101 -15.95 14.00 2.64
C TRP A 101 -16.53 13.85 4.04
N LEU A 102 -16.63 14.93 4.79
CA LEU A 102 -17.23 14.91 6.11
C LEU A 102 -18.70 14.47 6.04
N LYS A 103 -19.20 13.85 7.11
CA LYS A 103 -20.57 13.35 7.21
C LYS A 103 -21.63 14.39 6.86
N ASP A 104 -21.49 15.58 7.43
CA ASP A 104 -22.41 16.70 7.27
C ASP A 104 -21.93 17.74 6.24
N GLY A 105 -20.86 17.43 5.50
CA GLY A 105 -20.31 18.30 4.47
C GLY A 105 -20.92 18.07 3.08
N PRO A 106 -20.63 18.95 2.12
CA PRO A 106 -21.08 18.80 0.75
C PRO A 106 -20.49 17.55 0.11
N LYS A 107 -21.35 16.66 -0.40
CA LYS A 107 -20.93 15.39 -1.04
C LYS A 107 -20.66 15.55 -2.53
N ALA A 108 -21.16 16.59 -3.16
CA ALA A 108 -21.04 16.83 -4.60
C ALA A 108 -19.68 17.40 -4.99
N ASP A 109 -19.07 18.21 -4.13
CA ASP A 109 -17.75 18.78 -4.38
C ASP A 109 -16.66 17.74 -4.10
N GLY A 110 -15.52 17.86 -4.73
CA GLY A 110 -14.45 16.86 -4.70
C GLY A 110 -13.89 16.51 -3.30
N GLY A 111 -14.53 16.93 -2.21
CA GLY A 111 -14.02 16.77 -0.85
C GLY A 111 -12.74 17.58 -0.64
N PHE A 112 -12.02 17.33 0.46
CA PHE A 112 -10.68 17.90 0.62
C PHE A 112 -9.61 16.82 0.58
N LEU A 113 -8.44 17.23 0.12
CA LEU A 113 -7.27 16.37 0.00
C LEU A 113 -6.33 16.62 1.18
N CYS A 114 -5.94 15.54 1.86
CA CYS A 114 -4.90 15.54 2.87
C CYS A 114 -3.69 14.79 2.32
N GLU A 115 -2.51 15.37 2.40
CA GLU A 115 -1.27 14.66 2.07
C GLU A 115 -1.02 13.56 3.10
N ALA A 116 -0.53 12.41 2.65
CA ALA A 116 -0.12 11.34 3.53
C ALA A 116 1.41 11.33 3.72
N ASP A 117 1.85 11.10 4.95
CA ASP A 117 3.26 10.95 5.28
C ASP A 117 3.70 9.49 5.07
N ARG A 118 4.82 9.29 4.37
CA ARG A 118 5.37 7.98 4.07
C ARG A 118 6.49 7.62 5.06
N ASP A 119 6.42 6.41 5.62
CA ASP A 119 7.51 5.85 6.43
C ASP A 119 8.46 4.95 5.61
N ASP A 120 9.51 4.44 6.29
CA ASP A 120 10.51 3.56 5.69
C ASP A 120 9.97 2.17 5.31
N ASP A 121 8.84 1.75 5.88
CA ASP A 121 8.16 0.49 5.57
C ASP A 121 7.15 0.63 4.41
N GLY A 122 7.13 1.81 3.76
CA GLY A 122 6.25 2.08 2.62
C GLY A 122 4.78 2.25 3.01
N ILE A 123 4.53 2.57 4.27
CA ILE A 123 3.20 2.87 4.79
C ILE A 123 2.97 4.38 4.71
N TRP A 124 1.81 4.74 4.22
CA TRP A 124 1.34 6.10 4.11
C TRP A 124 0.32 6.37 5.20
N THR A 125 0.53 7.42 5.99
CA THR A 125 -0.26 7.73 7.17
C THR A 125 -0.89 9.12 7.07
N VAL A 126 -2.17 9.20 7.40
CA VAL A 126 -2.89 10.47 7.63
C VAL A 126 -3.46 10.45 9.03
N VAL A 127 -3.12 11.45 9.83
CA VAL A 127 -3.70 11.67 11.17
C VAL A 127 -4.95 12.52 11.00
N GLY A 128 -6.08 11.98 11.43
CA GLY A 128 -7.37 12.64 11.33
C GLY A 128 -7.76 13.39 12.60
N ALA A 129 -8.98 13.91 12.60
CA ALA A 129 -9.59 14.62 13.71
C ALA A 129 -10.86 13.87 14.18
N PRO A 130 -11.33 14.09 15.43
CA PRO A 130 -12.49 13.38 15.99
C PRO A 130 -13.76 13.49 15.12
N GLU A 131 -13.96 14.62 14.47
CA GLU A 131 -15.09 14.89 13.57
C GLU A 131 -15.07 14.08 12.26
N TRP A 132 -14.00 13.32 11.99
CA TRP A 132 -13.93 12.43 10.84
C TRP A 132 -14.69 11.11 11.05
N GLU A 133 -15.29 10.89 12.21
CA GLU A 133 -16.15 9.73 12.42
C GLU A 133 -17.32 9.75 11.44
N ASP A 134 -17.56 8.62 10.76
CA ASP A 134 -18.53 8.44 9.67
C ASP A 134 -18.25 9.25 8.39
N ALA A 135 -17.11 9.92 8.28
CA ALA A 135 -16.70 10.54 7.02
C ALA A 135 -16.44 9.47 5.95
N GLU A 136 -16.69 9.83 4.72
CA GLU A 136 -16.37 9.00 3.55
C GLU A 136 -15.00 9.38 3.01
N TYR A 137 -14.26 8.41 2.47
CA TYR A 137 -12.94 8.70 1.91
C TYR A 137 -12.55 7.78 0.75
N LEU A 138 -11.60 8.26 -0.05
CA LEU A 138 -10.85 7.50 -1.02
C LEU A 138 -9.35 7.78 -0.84
N TRP A 139 -8.52 6.81 -1.16
CA TRP A 139 -7.10 7.03 -1.36
C TRP A 139 -6.85 7.48 -2.81
N GLU A 140 -6.15 8.57 -2.99
CA GLU A 140 -5.59 9.00 -4.26
C GLU A 140 -4.12 8.56 -4.31
N VAL A 141 -3.84 7.54 -5.13
CA VAL A 141 -2.53 6.89 -5.19
C VAL A 141 -1.89 7.15 -6.53
N ARG A 142 -0.73 7.77 -6.56
CA ARG A 142 0.06 7.98 -7.77
C ARG A 142 1.15 6.91 -7.87
N VAL A 143 1.05 6.06 -8.89
CA VAL A 143 1.90 4.88 -9.05
C VAL A 143 2.28 4.70 -10.51
N TYR A 144 3.47 4.16 -10.77
CA TYR A 144 3.86 3.76 -12.12
C TYR A 144 3.09 2.51 -12.55
N VAL A 145 2.47 2.58 -13.71
CA VAL A 145 1.68 1.46 -14.29
C VAL A 145 2.40 0.95 -15.54
N PRO A 146 3.00 -0.26 -15.50
CA PRO A 146 3.79 -0.80 -16.60
C PRO A 146 3.04 -0.91 -17.93
N SER A 147 1.76 -1.28 -17.89
CA SER A 147 0.91 -1.40 -19.09
C SER A 147 0.62 -0.07 -19.78
N VAL A 148 0.70 1.04 -19.02
CA VAL A 148 0.50 2.42 -19.53
C VAL A 148 1.84 3.08 -19.83
N GLY A 149 2.93 2.61 -19.22
CA GLY A 149 4.27 3.18 -19.37
C GLY A 149 4.45 4.54 -18.69
N SER A 150 3.59 4.90 -17.74
CA SER A 150 3.61 6.20 -17.09
C SER A 150 3.08 6.17 -15.65
N LEU A 151 3.30 7.28 -14.93
CA LEU A 151 2.68 7.50 -13.62
C LEU A 151 1.19 7.82 -13.80
N VAL A 152 0.34 7.06 -13.12
CA VAL A 152 -1.12 7.23 -13.13
C VAL A 152 -1.58 7.52 -11.71
N THR A 153 -2.54 8.43 -11.58
CA THR A 153 -3.23 8.70 -10.32
C THR A 153 -4.56 7.95 -10.30
N ASN A 154 -4.68 7.02 -9.36
CA ASN A 154 -5.88 6.22 -9.16
C ASN A 154 -6.59 6.65 -7.88
N ARG A 155 -7.92 6.74 -7.92
CA ARG A 155 -8.76 6.90 -6.73
C ARG A 155 -9.39 5.57 -6.40
N VAL A 156 -9.11 5.07 -5.21
CA VAL A 156 -9.48 3.73 -4.79
C VAL A 156 -10.04 3.72 -3.37
N THR A 157 -10.97 2.78 -3.11
CA THR A 157 -11.37 2.47 -1.75
C THR A 157 -10.21 1.84 -0.98
N ASP A 158 -10.23 1.96 0.33
CA ASP A 158 -9.21 1.39 1.19
C ASP A 158 -9.36 -0.15 1.24
N PRO A 159 -8.33 -0.92 0.87
CA PRO A 159 -8.38 -2.38 0.94
C PRO A 159 -8.55 -2.92 2.37
N TYR A 160 -8.27 -2.11 3.38
CA TYR A 160 -8.42 -2.45 4.80
C TYR A 160 -9.71 -1.89 5.42
N SER A 161 -10.58 -1.29 4.61
CA SER A 161 -11.83 -0.69 5.07
C SER A 161 -12.78 -1.73 5.62
N VAL A 162 -13.42 -1.40 6.76
CA VAL A 162 -14.47 -2.21 7.39
C VAL A 162 -15.87 -1.66 7.14
N GLY A 163 -15.97 -0.49 6.52
CA GLY A 163 -17.22 0.14 6.12
C GLY A 163 -17.10 0.77 4.75
N LEU A 164 -18.13 0.58 3.93
CA LEU A 164 -18.23 1.12 2.57
C LEU A 164 -19.58 1.82 2.40
N THR A 165 -19.62 2.79 1.50
CA THR A 165 -20.88 3.39 1.04
C THR A 165 -21.62 2.42 0.10
N VAL A 166 -22.84 2.77 -0.30
CA VAL A 166 -23.60 2.03 -1.32
C VAL A 166 -22.75 1.85 -2.58
N ASP A 167 -22.85 0.66 -3.17
CA ASP A 167 -22.07 0.25 -4.35
C ASP A 167 -20.54 0.33 -4.19
N SER A 168 -20.06 0.34 -2.94
CA SER A 168 -18.62 0.40 -2.63
C SER A 168 -17.89 1.60 -3.23
N MET A 169 -18.59 2.70 -3.43
CA MET A 169 -18.04 3.90 -4.08
C MET A 169 -16.97 4.59 -3.24
N ARG A 170 -17.10 4.54 -1.91
CA ARG A 170 -16.14 5.13 -0.97
C ARG A 170 -16.02 4.28 0.28
N SER A 171 -14.88 4.35 0.92
CA SER A 171 -14.68 3.81 2.28
C SER A 171 -15.27 4.76 3.32
N VAL A 172 -15.63 4.21 4.49
CA VAL A 172 -16.18 4.98 5.61
C VAL A 172 -15.26 4.85 6.82
N ILE A 173 -14.99 5.96 7.49
CA ILE A 173 -14.21 6.00 8.73
C ILE A 173 -15.09 5.52 9.89
N VAL A 174 -14.98 4.23 10.22
CA VAL A 174 -15.79 3.59 11.25
C VAL A 174 -15.02 3.45 12.56
N ASN A 175 -15.61 3.94 13.66
CA ASN A 175 -15.13 3.64 14.99
C ASN A 175 -15.86 2.40 15.54
N ARG A 176 -15.20 1.23 15.49
CA ARG A 176 -15.78 -0.05 15.92
C ARG A 176 -15.99 -0.17 17.43
N ASP A 177 -15.40 0.71 18.23
CA ASP A 177 -15.57 0.71 19.70
C ASP A 177 -16.86 1.36 20.15
N ARG A 178 -17.58 2.03 19.24
CA ARG A 178 -18.88 2.63 19.52
C ARG A 178 -19.95 1.56 19.79
N GLU A 179 -20.75 1.77 20.84
CA GLU A 179 -21.86 0.89 21.24
C GLU A 179 -22.86 0.60 20.12
N ARG A 180 -23.08 1.54 19.19
CA ARG A 180 -24.02 1.38 18.06
C ARG A 180 -23.66 0.22 17.14
N TRP A 181 -22.39 -0.24 17.13
CA TRP A 181 -21.94 -1.37 16.33
C TRP A 181 -21.98 -2.71 17.06
N LYS A 182 -22.31 -2.70 18.36
CA LYS A 182 -22.37 -3.90 19.19
C LYS A 182 -23.82 -4.35 19.36
N PRO A 183 -24.15 -5.62 19.10
CA PRO A 183 -25.46 -6.15 19.47
C PRO A 183 -25.71 -5.97 20.97
N ARG A 184 -26.95 -5.72 21.38
CA ARG A 184 -27.33 -5.49 22.79
C ARG A 184 -26.85 -6.58 23.75
N ALA A 185 -26.73 -7.83 23.28
CA ALA A 185 -26.24 -8.98 24.05
C ALA A 185 -24.76 -9.29 23.83
N TRP A 186 -24.01 -8.41 23.18
CA TRP A 186 -22.59 -8.62 22.92
C TRP A 186 -21.78 -8.60 24.21
N GLY A 187 -21.28 -9.73 24.64
CA GLY A 187 -20.56 -9.90 25.92
C GLY A 187 -21.39 -10.60 27.01
N ALA A 188 -22.67 -10.85 26.82
CA ALA A 188 -23.49 -11.64 27.75
C ALA A 188 -23.28 -13.17 27.60
N GLY A 189 -22.43 -13.60 26.65
CA GLY A 189 -22.14 -15.04 26.45
C GLY A 189 -23.30 -15.90 25.96
N VAL A 190 -24.42 -15.28 25.62
CA VAL A 190 -25.60 -15.99 25.10
C VAL A 190 -25.57 -15.89 23.58
N LEU A 191 -25.05 -16.94 22.94
CA LEU A 191 -25.33 -17.17 21.53
C LEU A 191 -26.79 -17.63 21.40
N PRO A 192 -27.53 -17.14 20.42
CA PRO A 192 -28.91 -17.60 20.15
C PRO A 192 -28.92 -19.06 19.75
#